data_97a4d111c2879f9a9402c74d23d4b140
#
_entry.id   97a4d111c2879f9a9402c74d23d4b140
#
_cell.length_a   1.000
_cell.length_b   1.000
_cell.length_c   1.000
_cell.angle_alpha   90.00
_cell.angle_beta   90.00
_cell.angle_gamma   90.00
#
_symmetry.space_group_name_H-M   'P 1'
#
loop_
_entity.id
_entity.type
_entity.pdbx_description
1 polymer ?
#
loop_
_entity_poly.entity_id
_entity_poly.type
_entity_poly.pdbx_seq_one_letter_code
_entity_poly.pdbx_strand_id
1 'polypeptide(L)'
;MFKLRSISARLILAISLTVAAACAVLGTFSIIQQHTLTRLALEQQLKLQYDSIIAAIDYEGRAALAVSSTFAALKPVGDFVANNDREGLLAFLTDANKALKAQGMPLITFEQPPAIVFARVHNQKTFGDDISGRRKTVVEALRTGRQIAGVEPGLDALSIFGMTPIVRDGKNLVNVDVGVTFGKEFVDRAKSRFGIDLAVHSFDGKAFTRLSSTFGAQATASADELKSVVSGAPIQRETMIDGHPAALFIGAIKNYVGEPVGIVEIVKDTTAYEAAAALSLIHI
;
A
#
# COMPACT_ATOMS: atom_id res chain seq x y z
N MET A 1 18.40 -42.79 -48.93
CA MET A 1 17.87 -43.79 -48.00
C MET A 1 19.05 -44.65 -47.47
N PHE A 2 19.60 -44.35 -46.29
CA PHE A 2 20.74 -45.10 -45.71
C PHE A 2 20.26 -46.48 -45.28
N LYS A 3 20.67 -47.55 -46.03
CA LYS A 3 20.45 -48.96 -45.63
C LYS A 3 21.51 -49.36 -44.59
N LEU A 4 21.15 -49.37 -43.31
CA LEU A 4 21.98 -49.96 -42.27
C LEU A 4 22.05 -51.48 -42.48
N ARG A 5 23.25 -51.99 -42.87
CA ARG A 5 23.48 -53.41 -43.24
C ARG A 5 23.76 -54.35 -42.06
N SER A 6 24.04 -53.78 -40.87
CA SER A 6 24.39 -54.59 -39.70
C SER A 6 23.29 -54.55 -38.65
N ILE A 7 22.98 -55.65 -38.01
CA ILE A 7 22.03 -55.77 -36.88
C ILE A 7 22.49 -54.89 -35.73
N SER A 8 23.79 -54.87 -35.44
CA SER A 8 24.40 -54.04 -34.39
C SER A 8 24.17 -52.55 -34.64
N ALA A 9 24.29 -52.07 -35.89
CA ALA A 9 24.06 -50.66 -36.23
C ALA A 9 22.58 -50.27 -36.07
N ARG A 10 21.63 -51.14 -36.35
CA ARG A 10 20.22 -50.93 -36.12
C ARG A 10 19.88 -50.89 -34.63
N LEU A 11 20.51 -51.73 -33.83
CA LEU A 11 20.32 -51.79 -32.38
C LEU A 11 20.88 -50.53 -31.71
N ILE A 12 22.10 -50.10 -32.08
CA ILE A 12 22.71 -48.85 -31.58
C ILE A 12 21.84 -47.66 -31.95
N LEU A 13 21.37 -47.57 -33.20
CA LEU A 13 20.49 -46.48 -33.62
C LEU A 13 19.17 -46.45 -32.82
N ALA A 14 18.54 -47.61 -32.61
CA ALA A 14 17.30 -47.71 -31.84
C ALA A 14 17.51 -47.28 -30.40
N ILE A 15 18.55 -47.72 -29.72
CA ILE A 15 18.91 -47.35 -28.35
C ILE A 15 19.21 -45.85 -28.27
N SER A 16 20.02 -45.31 -29.20
CA SER A 16 20.36 -43.89 -29.23
C SER A 16 19.11 -43.00 -29.45
N LEU A 17 18.18 -43.42 -30.31
CA LEU A 17 16.90 -42.70 -30.52
C LEU A 17 16.01 -42.76 -29.28
N THR A 18 15.94 -43.91 -28.62
CA THR A 18 15.15 -44.03 -27.35
C THR A 18 15.74 -43.18 -26.24
N VAL A 19 17.07 -43.17 -26.07
CA VAL A 19 17.73 -42.31 -25.09
C VAL A 19 17.53 -40.82 -25.42
N ALA A 20 17.70 -40.44 -26.69
CA ALA A 20 17.46 -39.06 -27.11
C ALA A 20 15.99 -38.60 -26.88
N ALA A 21 15.03 -39.48 -27.18
CA ALA A 21 13.63 -39.22 -26.91
C ALA A 21 13.34 -39.08 -25.40
N ALA A 22 13.89 -39.95 -24.57
CA ALA A 22 13.77 -39.88 -23.12
C ALA A 22 14.39 -38.58 -22.55
N CYS A 23 15.58 -38.20 -23.01
CA CYS A 23 16.22 -36.95 -22.63
C CYS A 23 15.39 -35.72 -23.06
N ALA A 24 14.80 -35.72 -24.25
CA ALA A 24 13.96 -34.67 -24.74
C ALA A 24 12.68 -34.52 -23.88
N VAL A 25 12.04 -35.64 -23.52
CA VAL A 25 10.85 -35.62 -22.65
C VAL A 25 11.20 -35.12 -21.25
N LEU A 26 12.27 -35.62 -20.64
CA LEU A 26 12.72 -35.20 -19.30
C LEU A 26 13.14 -33.73 -19.31
N GLY A 27 13.85 -33.27 -20.32
CA GLY A 27 14.27 -31.88 -20.48
C GLY A 27 13.05 -30.95 -20.60
N THR A 28 12.10 -31.31 -21.48
CA THR A 28 10.85 -30.52 -21.62
C THR A 28 10.06 -30.46 -20.31
N PHE A 29 9.91 -31.61 -19.65
CA PHE A 29 9.23 -31.68 -18.35
C PHE A 29 9.90 -30.79 -17.29
N SER A 30 11.24 -30.87 -17.20
CA SER A 30 12.04 -30.07 -16.26
C SER A 30 11.84 -28.55 -16.50
N ILE A 31 11.86 -28.13 -17.76
CA ILE A 31 11.64 -26.72 -18.15
C ILE A 31 10.24 -26.25 -17.73
N ILE A 32 9.20 -27.02 -18.05
CA ILE A 32 7.82 -26.67 -17.69
C ILE A 32 7.67 -26.56 -16.16
N GLN A 33 8.24 -27.53 -15.43
CA GLN A 33 8.19 -27.53 -13.98
C GLN A 33 8.93 -26.34 -13.37
N GLN A 34 10.11 -26.00 -13.90
CA GLN A 34 10.89 -24.85 -13.43
C GLN A 34 10.14 -23.53 -13.67
N HIS A 35 9.57 -23.33 -14.86
CA HIS A 35 8.75 -22.14 -15.14
C HIS A 35 7.56 -22.02 -14.17
N THR A 36 6.87 -23.14 -13.92
CA THR A 36 5.73 -23.15 -13.00
C THR A 36 6.15 -22.80 -11.58
N LEU A 37 7.25 -23.39 -11.08
CA LEU A 37 7.77 -23.11 -9.73
C LEU A 37 8.24 -21.64 -9.59
N THR A 38 8.94 -21.11 -10.59
CA THR A 38 9.41 -19.72 -10.61
C THR A 38 8.23 -18.75 -10.60
N ARG A 39 7.20 -19.02 -11.39
CA ARG A 39 5.97 -18.22 -11.42
C ARG A 39 5.26 -18.24 -10.08
N LEU A 40 5.04 -19.42 -9.49
CA LEU A 40 4.40 -19.54 -8.18
C LEU A 40 5.20 -18.82 -7.09
N ALA A 41 6.52 -18.92 -7.11
CA ALA A 41 7.39 -18.21 -6.17
C ALA A 41 7.27 -16.67 -6.33
N LEU A 42 7.22 -16.17 -7.57
CA LEU A 42 7.04 -14.77 -7.86
C LEU A 42 5.65 -14.27 -7.39
N GLU A 43 4.61 -15.05 -7.67
CA GLU A 43 3.24 -14.77 -7.23
C GLU A 43 3.18 -14.66 -5.69
N GLN A 44 3.74 -15.62 -4.99
CA GLN A 44 3.80 -15.60 -3.54
C GLN A 44 4.61 -14.43 -3.00
N GLN A 45 5.74 -14.10 -3.64
CA GLN A 45 6.58 -12.97 -3.25
C GLN A 45 5.84 -11.63 -3.39
N LEU A 46 5.14 -11.40 -4.50
CA LEU A 46 4.37 -10.18 -4.71
C LEU A 46 3.25 -10.03 -3.67
N LYS A 47 2.56 -11.14 -3.37
CA LYS A 47 1.55 -11.14 -2.30
C LYS A 47 2.16 -10.76 -0.94
N LEU A 48 3.30 -11.35 -0.57
CA LEU A 48 3.99 -11.02 0.68
C LEU A 48 4.45 -9.56 0.72
N GLN A 49 4.87 -9.00 -0.41
CA GLN A 49 5.23 -7.59 -0.53
C GLN A 49 4.01 -6.70 -0.33
N TYR A 50 2.87 -7.04 -0.94
CA TYR A 50 1.61 -6.32 -0.69
C TYR A 50 1.20 -6.39 0.79
N ASP A 51 1.19 -7.57 1.40
CA ASP A 51 0.88 -7.74 2.81
C ASP A 51 1.83 -6.90 3.70
N SER A 52 3.11 -6.77 3.30
CA SER A 52 4.09 -5.92 3.98
C SER A 52 3.80 -4.42 3.84
N ILE A 53 3.28 -3.98 2.69
CA ILE A 53 2.84 -2.59 2.50
C ILE A 53 1.61 -2.30 3.36
N ILE A 54 0.63 -3.20 3.40
CA ILE A 54 -0.56 -3.05 4.27
C ILE A 54 -0.13 -3.00 5.74
N ALA A 55 0.80 -3.87 6.16
CA ALA A 55 1.35 -3.82 7.52
C ALA A 55 2.11 -2.51 7.81
N ALA A 56 2.80 -1.93 6.82
CA ALA A 56 3.45 -0.63 6.96
C ALA A 56 2.41 0.50 7.13
N ILE A 57 1.29 0.45 6.39
CA ILE A 57 0.17 1.40 6.57
C ILE A 57 -0.40 1.31 7.99
N ASP A 58 -0.62 0.10 8.50
CA ASP A 58 -1.09 -0.13 9.88
C ASP A 58 -0.08 0.37 10.91
N TYR A 59 1.21 0.20 10.65
CA TYR A 59 2.28 0.72 11.53
C TYR A 59 2.27 2.25 11.60
N GLU A 60 2.15 2.93 10.45
CA GLU A 60 2.04 4.40 10.40
C GLU A 60 0.78 4.86 11.15
N GLY A 61 -0.34 4.15 11.03
CA GLY A 61 -1.56 4.43 11.79
C GLY A 61 -1.37 4.32 13.31
N ARG A 62 -0.67 3.28 13.78
CA ARG A 62 -0.31 3.14 15.20
C ARG A 62 0.66 4.22 15.67
N ALA A 63 1.62 4.60 14.84
CA ALA A 63 2.54 5.69 15.16
C ALA A 63 1.79 7.03 15.26
N ALA A 64 0.90 7.33 14.34
CA ALA A 64 0.03 8.51 14.39
C ALA A 64 -0.86 8.49 15.64
N LEU A 65 -1.40 7.33 16.01
CA LEU A 65 -2.19 7.14 17.23
C LEU A 65 -1.38 7.41 18.50
N ALA A 66 -0.13 6.96 18.56
CA ALA A 66 0.74 7.24 19.71
C ALA A 66 1.02 8.74 19.88
N VAL A 67 1.24 9.45 18.76
CA VAL A 67 1.43 10.91 18.77
C VAL A 67 0.15 11.63 19.17
N SER A 68 -1.01 11.26 18.61
CA SER A 68 -2.31 11.87 18.97
C SER A 68 -2.63 11.65 20.45
N SER A 69 -2.32 10.45 20.99
CA SER A 69 -2.47 10.13 22.42
C SER A 69 -1.59 11.01 23.31
N THR A 70 -0.35 11.25 22.87
CA THR A 70 0.57 12.15 23.57
C THR A 70 0.00 13.56 23.64
N PHE A 71 -0.48 14.12 22.53
CA PHE A 71 -1.11 15.44 22.53
C PHE A 71 -2.38 15.50 23.37
N ALA A 72 -3.22 14.46 23.30
CA ALA A 72 -4.44 14.38 24.09
C ALA A 72 -4.18 14.34 25.61
N ALA A 73 -3.03 13.81 26.04
CA ALA A 73 -2.62 13.74 27.43
C ALA A 73 -2.02 15.07 27.96
N LEU A 74 -1.64 16.00 27.08
CA LEU A 74 -1.06 17.26 27.50
C LEU A 74 -2.14 18.17 28.11
N LYS A 75 -1.98 18.51 29.40
CA LYS A 75 -2.92 19.41 30.10
C LYS A 75 -3.16 20.73 29.37
N PRO A 76 -2.13 21.45 28.84
CA PRO A 76 -2.36 22.69 28.10
C PRO A 76 -3.27 22.51 26.88
N VAL A 77 -3.13 21.38 26.13
CA VAL A 77 -4.00 21.10 24.97
C VAL A 77 -5.46 20.96 25.40
N GLY A 78 -5.71 20.21 26.48
CA GLY A 78 -7.05 20.08 27.05
C GLY A 78 -7.62 21.41 27.56
N ASP A 79 -6.80 22.26 28.13
CA ASP A 79 -7.21 23.57 28.65
C ASP A 79 -7.56 24.55 27.51
N PHE A 80 -6.74 24.65 26.43
CA PHE A 80 -7.05 25.44 25.25
C PHE A 80 -8.40 25.05 24.63
N VAL A 81 -8.63 23.73 24.49
CA VAL A 81 -9.89 23.22 23.91
C VAL A 81 -11.09 23.54 24.82
N ALA A 82 -10.96 23.30 26.13
CA ALA A 82 -12.03 23.58 27.10
C ALA A 82 -12.42 25.05 27.16
N ASN A 83 -11.45 25.95 26.94
CA ASN A 83 -11.66 27.40 26.93
C ASN A 83 -12.00 27.93 25.52
N ASN A 84 -12.15 27.07 24.51
CA ASN A 84 -12.35 27.47 23.12
C ASN A 84 -11.22 28.37 22.57
N ASP A 85 -10.01 28.25 23.13
CA ASP A 85 -8.84 29.04 22.74
C ASP A 85 -8.10 28.38 21.58
N ARG A 86 -8.62 28.53 20.39
CA ARG A 86 -8.07 28.01 19.15
C ARG A 86 -6.68 28.62 18.84
N GLU A 87 -6.54 29.94 19.06
CA GLU A 87 -5.27 30.63 18.71
C GLU A 87 -4.13 30.19 19.64
N GLY A 88 -4.39 30.09 20.93
CA GLY A 88 -3.42 29.54 21.89
C GLY A 88 -3.01 28.11 21.56
N LEU A 89 -3.97 27.26 21.20
CA LEU A 89 -3.69 25.89 20.75
C LEU A 89 -2.77 25.83 19.52
N LEU A 90 -3.06 26.65 18.51
CA LEU A 90 -2.28 26.71 17.27
C LEU A 90 -0.86 27.21 17.53
N ALA A 91 -0.71 28.27 18.33
CA ALA A 91 0.60 28.80 18.73
C ALA A 91 1.42 27.74 19.48
N PHE A 92 0.80 27.07 20.46
CA PHE A 92 1.43 26.02 21.27
C PHE A 92 1.95 24.83 20.44
N LEU A 93 1.21 24.43 19.39
CA LEU A 93 1.55 23.24 18.57
C LEU A 93 2.36 23.55 17.31
N THR A 94 2.66 24.80 17.01
CA THR A 94 3.37 25.20 15.78
C THR A 94 4.72 24.50 15.63
N ASP A 95 5.55 24.48 16.66
CA ASP A 95 6.87 23.86 16.58
C ASP A 95 6.79 22.33 16.59
N ALA A 96 5.85 21.76 17.35
CA ALA A 96 5.58 20.33 17.32
C ALA A 96 5.14 19.88 15.90
N ASN A 97 4.31 20.66 15.23
CA ASN A 97 3.89 20.39 13.85
C ASN A 97 5.07 20.43 12.87
N LYS A 98 5.98 21.39 13.00
CA LYS A 98 7.21 21.43 12.18
C LYS A 98 8.06 20.18 12.37
N ALA A 99 8.27 19.77 13.63
CA ALA A 99 9.02 18.56 13.95
C ALA A 99 8.37 17.30 13.40
N LEU A 100 7.05 17.14 13.54
CA LEU A 100 6.31 16.00 13.00
C LEU A 100 6.29 15.97 11.48
N LYS A 101 6.17 17.13 10.83
CA LYS A 101 6.27 17.23 9.38
C LYS A 101 7.61 16.70 8.87
N ALA A 102 8.71 17.01 9.55
CA ALA A 102 10.03 16.48 9.21
C ALA A 102 10.14 14.97 9.40
N GLN A 103 9.24 14.35 10.20
CA GLN A 103 9.14 12.89 10.40
C GLN A 103 8.08 12.24 9.48
N GLY A 104 7.50 12.99 8.53
CA GLY A 104 6.49 12.48 7.61
C GLY A 104 5.06 12.46 8.17
N MET A 105 4.80 13.12 9.30
CA MET A 105 3.47 13.27 9.92
C MET A 105 2.99 14.73 9.86
N PRO A 106 2.64 15.24 8.67
CA PRO A 106 2.36 16.66 8.51
C PRO A 106 1.00 17.10 9.08
N LEU A 107 0.06 16.18 9.25
CA LEU A 107 -1.33 16.52 9.55
C LEU A 107 -1.59 16.47 11.06
N ILE A 108 -2.07 17.57 11.63
CA ILE A 108 -2.61 17.64 12.99
C ILE A 108 -3.92 18.41 12.92
N THR A 109 -5.01 17.78 13.35
CA THR A 109 -6.36 18.34 13.34
C THR A 109 -7.03 18.09 14.69
N PHE A 110 -7.92 18.99 15.07
CA PHE A 110 -8.77 18.87 16.24
C PHE A 110 -10.22 18.98 15.80
N GLU A 111 -11.06 18.02 16.18
CA GLU A 111 -12.46 17.97 15.78
C GLU A 111 -13.37 17.90 17.01
N GLN A 112 -14.35 18.79 17.07
CA GLN A 112 -15.40 18.79 18.09
C GLN A 112 -16.61 17.96 17.64
N PRO A 113 -17.41 17.44 18.59
CA PRO A 113 -18.69 16.79 18.27
C PRO A 113 -19.61 17.70 17.43
N PRO A 114 -20.35 17.20 16.42
CA PRO A 114 -20.41 15.79 16.00
C PRO A 114 -19.27 15.33 15.07
N ALA A 115 -18.53 16.25 14.44
CA ALA A 115 -17.32 16.13 13.63
C ALA A 115 -16.99 17.45 12.94
N ILE A 116 -17.02 18.54 13.70
CA ILE A 116 -16.70 19.89 13.21
C ILE A 116 -15.22 20.17 13.49
N VAL A 117 -14.49 20.60 12.48
CA VAL A 117 -13.08 20.95 12.64
C VAL A 117 -12.92 22.20 13.50
N PHE A 118 -12.34 22.03 14.68
CA PHE A 118 -11.98 23.11 15.59
C PHE A 118 -10.71 23.84 15.13
N ALA A 119 -9.67 23.05 14.79
CA ALA A 119 -8.39 23.61 14.37
C ALA A 119 -7.63 22.64 13.46
N ARG A 120 -6.93 23.15 12.45
CA ARG A 120 -5.88 22.46 11.70
C ARG A 120 -4.55 23.16 11.94
N VAL A 121 -3.61 22.49 12.61
CA VAL A 121 -2.30 23.09 12.90
C VAL A 121 -1.48 23.29 11.63
N HIS A 122 -1.62 22.36 10.70
CA HIS A 122 -0.94 22.37 9.38
C HIS A 122 -1.61 23.32 8.36
N ASN A 123 -2.86 23.72 8.57
CA ASN A 123 -3.61 24.63 7.70
C ASN A 123 -4.55 25.51 8.52
N GLN A 124 -3.96 26.50 9.19
CA GLN A 124 -4.63 27.30 10.22
C GLN A 124 -5.81 28.14 9.74
N LYS A 125 -5.90 28.38 8.40
CA LYS A 125 -6.97 29.20 7.81
C LYS A 125 -8.25 28.42 7.52
N THR A 126 -8.18 27.09 7.51
CA THR A 126 -9.31 26.20 7.15
C THR A 126 -9.80 25.47 8.40
N PHE A 127 -10.98 25.86 8.89
CA PHE A 127 -11.63 25.29 10.08
C PHE A 127 -13.14 25.55 10.04
N GLY A 128 -13.91 24.91 10.91
CA GLY A 128 -15.36 25.05 11.02
C GLY A 128 -16.16 24.18 10.05
N ASP A 129 -15.49 23.42 9.19
CA ASP A 129 -16.16 22.50 8.25
C ASP A 129 -16.61 21.22 8.96
N ASP A 130 -17.77 20.71 8.54
CA ASP A 130 -18.28 19.40 8.92
C ASP A 130 -17.64 18.33 8.06
N ILE A 131 -16.96 17.37 8.71
CA ILE A 131 -16.25 16.28 8.05
C ILE A 131 -16.91 14.91 8.27
N SER A 132 -18.08 14.87 8.89
CA SER A 132 -18.81 13.63 9.24
C SER A 132 -19.06 12.73 8.01
N GLY A 133 -19.29 13.33 6.85
CA GLY A 133 -19.56 12.59 5.61
C GLY A 133 -18.36 11.80 5.07
N ARG A 134 -17.12 12.20 5.39
CA ARG A 134 -15.89 11.58 4.86
C ARG A 134 -15.00 10.95 5.91
N ARG A 135 -15.15 11.32 7.19
CA ARG A 135 -14.31 10.89 8.31
C ARG A 135 -15.12 10.06 9.31
N LYS A 136 -15.40 8.81 8.96
CA LYS A 136 -16.19 7.90 9.81
C LYS A 136 -15.45 7.56 11.11
N THR A 137 -14.12 7.50 11.08
CA THR A 137 -13.29 7.27 12.27
C THR A 137 -13.42 8.39 13.28
N VAL A 138 -13.48 9.67 12.84
CA VAL A 138 -13.68 10.83 13.70
C VAL A 138 -15.03 10.76 14.39
N VAL A 139 -16.10 10.51 13.62
CA VAL A 139 -17.47 10.34 14.17
C VAL A 139 -17.50 9.24 15.23
N GLU A 140 -16.91 8.08 14.92
CA GLU A 140 -16.90 6.93 15.83
C GLU A 140 -16.05 7.20 17.07
N ALA A 141 -14.87 7.81 16.92
CA ALA A 141 -14.01 8.16 18.06
C ALA A 141 -14.71 9.15 19.02
N LEU A 142 -15.32 10.21 18.47
CA LEU A 142 -16.09 11.20 19.26
C LEU A 142 -17.32 10.57 19.94
N ARG A 143 -18.00 9.64 19.27
CA ARG A 143 -19.18 8.95 19.84
C ARG A 143 -18.80 7.99 20.97
N THR A 144 -17.68 7.24 20.83
CA THR A 144 -17.34 6.15 21.74
C THR A 144 -16.31 6.50 22.80
N GLY A 145 -15.57 7.59 22.61
CA GLY A 145 -14.41 7.94 23.45
C GLY A 145 -13.22 7.01 23.23
N ARG A 146 -13.20 6.21 22.15
CA ARG A 146 -12.15 5.24 21.86
C ARG A 146 -11.13 5.81 20.88
N GLN A 147 -9.90 5.39 21.05
CA GLN A 147 -8.83 5.63 20.09
C GLN A 147 -9.07 4.78 18.83
N ILE A 148 -8.87 5.37 17.67
CA ILE A 148 -9.05 4.70 16.38
C ILE A 148 -7.89 5.09 15.46
N ALA A 149 -7.39 4.14 14.67
CA ALA A 149 -6.49 4.41 13.56
C ALA A 149 -7.07 3.80 12.27
N GLY A 150 -6.79 4.43 11.14
CA GLY A 150 -7.25 3.93 9.85
C GLY A 150 -6.93 4.84 8.69
N VAL A 151 -7.24 4.35 7.49
CA VAL A 151 -7.08 5.09 6.25
C VAL A 151 -8.42 5.71 5.87
N GLU A 152 -8.44 7.01 5.63
CA GLU A 152 -9.65 7.74 5.21
C GLU A 152 -9.32 8.93 4.31
N PRO A 153 -10.29 9.45 3.56
CA PRO A 153 -10.13 10.70 2.82
C PRO A 153 -9.83 11.88 3.75
N GLY A 154 -8.66 12.50 3.58
CA GLY A 154 -8.30 13.76 4.22
C GLY A 154 -8.99 14.97 3.57
N LEU A 155 -8.46 16.18 3.79
CA LEU A 155 -8.95 17.38 3.12
C LEU A 155 -8.60 17.32 1.62
N ASP A 156 -7.33 17.05 1.30
CA ASP A 156 -6.80 17.12 -0.06
C ASP A 156 -6.52 15.75 -0.67
N ALA A 157 -6.28 14.71 0.17
CA ALA A 157 -5.92 13.38 -0.29
C ALA A 157 -6.26 12.30 0.74
N LEU A 158 -6.30 11.04 0.26
CA LEU A 158 -6.32 9.87 1.13
C LEU A 158 -5.12 9.89 2.06
N SER A 159 -5.33 9.60 3.34
CA SER A 159 -4.29 9.65 4.36
C SER A 159 -4.51 8.58 5.42
N ILE A 160 -3.44 8.27 6.15
CA ILE A 160 -3.45 7.37 7.30
C ILE A 160 -3.60 8.24 8.55
N PHE A 161 -4.53 7.93 9.41
CA PHE A 161 -4.83 8.72 10.59
C PHE A 161 -4.78 7.89 11.86
N GLY A 162 -4.37 8.54 12.96
CA GLY A 162 -4.51 8.03 14.31
C GLY A 162 -5.11 9.10 15.19
N MET A 163 -6.22 8.81 15.88
CA MET A 163 -6.98 9.78 16.62
C MET A 163 -7.30 9.34 18.03
N THR A 164 -7.25 10.31 18.95
CA THR A 164 -7.48 10.12 20.38
C THR A 164 -8.43 11.18 20.89
N PRO A 165 -9.61 10.82 21.41
CA PRO A 165 -10.52 11.76 22.05
C PRO A 165 -9.97 12.30 23.37
N ILE A 166 -10.14 13.61 23.61
CA ILE A 166 -9.96 14.24 24.92
C ILE A 166 -11.29 14.18 25.66
N VAL A 167 -11.31 13.42 26.75
CA VAL A 167 -12.50 13.26 27.58
C VAL A 167 -12.31 14.03 28.88
N ARG A 168 -13.26 14.87 29.24
CA ARG A 168 -13.29 15.58 30.52
C ARG A 168 -14.69 15.48 31.12
N ASP A 169 -14.79 15.12 32.38
CA ASP A 169 -16.07 14.94 33.09
C ASP A 169 -17.07 14.01 32.37
N GLY A 170 -16.53 12.93 31.75
CA GLY A 170 -17.32 11.95 30.98
C GLY A 170 -17.83 12.45 29.63
N LYS A 171 -17.41 13.63 29.16
CA LYS A 171 -17.78 14.20 27.87
C LYS A 171 -16.58 14.24 26.92
N ASN A 172 -16.78 13.83 25.68
CA ASN A 172 -15.81 14.02 24.62
C ASN A 172 -15.80 15.49 24.22
N LEU A 173 -14.71 16.20 24.54
CA LEU A 173 -14.55 17.60 24.20
C LEU A 173 -14.13 17.77 22.74
N VAL A 174 -13.11 17.03 22.32
CA VAL A 174 -12.50 17.13 21.02
C VAL A 174 -11.77 15.83 20.73
N ASN A 175 -11.56 15.54 19.48
CA ASN A 175 -10.67 14.51 19.00
C ASN A 175 -9.35 15.13 18.54
N VAL A 176 -8.23 14.54 18.90
CA VAL A 176 -6.89 14.89 18.39
C VAL A 176 -6.56 13.89 17.28
N ASP A 177 -6.40 14.37 16.09
CA ASP A 177 -6.17 13.57 14.88
C ASP A 177 -4.80 13.91 14.29
N VAL A 178 -3.94 12.91 14.17
CA VAL A 178 -2.61 13.01 13.55
C VAL A 178 -2.60 12.16 12.30
N GLY A 179 -2.03 12.66 11.21
CA GLY A 179 -2.07 11.94 9.93
C GLY A 179 -0.80 11.98 9.12
N VAL A 180 -0.65 10.93 8.32
CA VAL A 180 0.41 10.68 7.34
C VAL A 180 -0.21 10.62 5.95
N THR A 181 0.36 11.33 4.99
CA THR A 181 -0.12 11.31 3.60
C THR A 181 0.54 10.19 2.80
N PHE A 182 -0.18 9.68 1.80
CA PHE A 182 0.41 8.79 0.77
C PHE A 182 1.16 9.59 -0.30
N GLY A 183 2.02 10.52 0.14
CA GLY A 183 2.86 11.32 -0.76
C GLY A 183 4.10 10.58 -1.25
N LYS A 184 4.94 11.32 -2.01
CA LYS A 184 6.21 10.79 -2.54
C LYS A 184 7.10 10.18 -1.46
N GLU A 185 7.18 10.79 -0.30
CA GLU A 185 7.98 10.30 0.83
C GLU A 185 7.55 8.90 1.30
N PHE A 186 6.25 8.62 1.31
CA PHE A 186 5.72 7.30 1.68
C PHE A 186 6.17 6.23 0.68
N VAL A 187 5.99 6.46 -0.62
CA VAL A 187 6.35 5.47 -1.65
C VAL A 187 7.85 5.28 -1.77
N ASP A 188 8.65 6.34 -1.61
CA ASP A 188 10.11 6.27 -1.63
C ASP A 188 10.65 5.46 -0.43
N ARG A 189 10.09 5.65 0.77
CA ARG A 189 10.44 4.82 1.94
C ARG A 189 10.06 3.35 1.72
N ALA A 190 8.89 3.10 1.17
CA ALA A 190 8.44 1.74 0.87
C ALA A 190 9.34 1.07 -0.18
N LYS A 191 9.69 1.79 -1.28
CA LYS A 191 10.66 1.31 -2.29
C LYS A 191 12.01 0.97 -1.66
N SER A 192 12.57 1.87 -0.86
CA SER A 192 13.85 1.66 -0.19
C SER A 192 13.83 0.47 0.76
N ARG A 193 12.72 0.28 1.48
CA ARG A 193 12.60 -0.79 2.49
C ARG A 193 12.33 -2.16 1.87
N PHE A 194 11.51 -2.24 0.84
CA PHE A 194 11.02 -3.50 0.28
C PHE A 194 11.62 -3.86 -1.07
N GLY A 195 12.39 -2.96 -1.70
CA GLY A 195 13.03 -3.18 -2.99
C GLY A 195 12.03 -3.37 -4.14
N ILE A 196 10.91 -2.66 -4.10
CA ILE A 196 9.83 -2.72 -5.09
C ILE A 196 9.46 -1.33 -5.58
N ASP A 197 8.98 -1.25 -6.80
CA ASP A 197 8.31 -0.07 -7.29
C ASP A 197 6.81 -0.15 -6.95
N LEU A 198 6.23 0.98 -6.55
CA LEU A 198 4.82 1.05 -6.18
C LEU A 198 4.16 2.36 -6.56
N ALA A 199 2.84 2.31 -6.74
CA ALA A 199 1.98 3.47 -6.81
C ALA A 199 0.80 3.32 -5.85
N VAL A 200 0.31 4.45 -5.34
CA VAL A 200 -0.89 4.50 -4.51
C VAL A 200 -1.93 5.36 -5.20
N HIS A 201 -3.15 4.86 -5.24
CA HIS A 201 -4.32 5.56 -5.77
C HIS A 201 -5.38 5.70 -4.69
N SER A 202 -6.03 6.85 -4.61
CA SER A 202 -7.29 7.00 -3.88
C SER A 202 -8.46 6.54 -4.73
N PHE A 203 -9.51 6.11 -4.04
CA PHE A 203 -10.81 5.78 -4.64
C PHE A 203 -11.93 6.51 -3.90
N ASP A 204 -12.70 7.32 -4.62
CA ASP A 204 -13.80 8.13 -4.06
C ASP A 204 -15.19 7.47 -4.20
N GLY A 205 -15.22 6.19 -4.57
CA GLY A 205 -16.44 5.43 -4.87
C GLY A 205 -16.82 5.44 -6.36
N LYS A 206 -16.15 6.25 -7.19
CA LYS A 206 -16.41 6.39 -8.63
C LYS A 206 -15.13 6.38 -9.47
N ALA A 207 -14.14 7.14 -9.06
CA ALA A 207 -12.91 7.38 -9.80
C ALA A 207 -11.67 7.07 -8.96
N PHE A 208 -10.57 6.81 -9.67
CA PHE A 208 -9.25 6.61 -9.08
C PHE A 208 -8.38 7.82 -9.38
N THR A 209 -7.66 8.30 -8.37
CA THR A 209 -6.67 9.36 -8.51
C THR A 209 -5.32 8.84 -8.01
N ARG A 210 -4.30 8.84 -8.87
CA ARG A 210 -2.93 8.49 -8.47
C ARG A 210 -2.39 9.57 -7.53
N LEU A 211 -2.06 9.17 -6.31
CA LEU A 211 -1.51 10.06 -5.28
C LEU A 211 0.00 10.18 -5.40
N SER A 212 0.66 9.05 -5.57
CA SER A 212 2.12 8.98 -5.68
C SER A 212 2.57 7.71 -6.39
N SER A 213 3.78 7.73 -6.94
CA SER A 213 4.39 6.58 -7.62
C SER A 213 5.91 6.68 -7.58
N THR A 214 6.59 5.53 -7.56
CA THR A 214 8.04 5.41 -7.72
C THR A 214 8.46 5.09 -9.16
N PHE A 215 7.51 4.86 -10.06
CA PHE A 215 7.72 4.57 -11.48
C PHE A 215 6.95 5.56 -12.36
N GLY A 216 7.18 5.50 -13.68
CA GLY A 216 6.66 6.49 -14.63
C GLY A 216 5.16 6.72 -14.63
N ALA A 217 4.72 7.76 -15.36
CA ALA A 217 3.32 8.19 -15.41
C ALA A 217 2.40 7.21 -16.16
N GLN A 218 2.94 6.23 -16.88
CA GLN A 218 2.19 5.26 -17.65
C GLN A 218 1.24 4.46 -16.73
N ALA A 219 -0.01 4.32 -17.15
CA ALA A 219 -0.96 3.48 -16.45
C ALA A 219 -0.54 2.00 -16.57
N THR A 220 -0.36 1.33 -15.45
CA THR A 220 -0.03 -0.10 -15.41
C THR A 220 -1.27 -0.98 -15.43
N ALA A 221 -2.42 -0.41 -15.05
CA ALA A 221 -3.72 -1.07 -15.02
C ALA A 221 -4.80 -0.21 -15.67
N SER A 222 -5.78 -0.89 -16.26
CA SER A 222 -6.98 -0.25 -16.81
C SER A 222 -7.95 0.15 -15.70
N ALA A 223 -8.85 1.08 -15.97
CA ALA A 223 -9.89 1.48 -15.02
C ALA A 223 -10.79 0.30 -14.59
N ASP A 224 -11.03 -0.66 -15.47
CA ASP A 224 -11.86 -1.83 -15.17
C ASP A 224 -11.12 -2.84 -14.28
N GLU A 225 -9.81 -3.02 -14.46
CA GLU A 225 -8.95 -3.78 -13.54
C GLU A 225 -8.98 -3.15 -12.14
N LEU A 226 -8.81 -1.84 -12.03
CA LEU A 226 -8.86 -1.14 -10.74
C LEU A 226 -10.23 -1.28 -10.05
N LYS A 227 -11.34 -1.22 -10.81
CA LYS A 227 -12.69 -1.48 -10.28
C LYS A 227 -12.86 -2.92 -9.80
N SER A 228 -12.30 -3.89 -10.50
CA SER A 228 -12.32 -5.30 -10.07
C SER A 228 -11.64 -5.47 -8.73
N VAL A 229 -10.51 -4.81 -8.50
CA VAL A 229 -9.75 -4.87 -7.23
C VAL A 229 -10.56 -4.34 -6.05
N VAL A 230 -11.24 -3.21 -6.20
CA VAL A 230 -12.09 -2.67 -5.11
C VAL A 230 -13.34 -3.51 -4.87
N SER A 231 -13.76 -4.33 -5.86
CA SER A 231 -14.87 -5.29 -5.71
C SER A 231 -14.47 -6.57 -4.97
N GLY A 232 -13.18 -6.80 -4.69
CA GLY A 232 -12.74 -7.82 -3.75
C GLY A 232 -11.60 -8.75 -4.17
N ALA A 233 -11.19 -8.81 -5.44
CA ALA A 233 -10.12 -9.71 -5.89
C ALA A 233 -8.86 -8.93 -6.28
N PRO A 234 -7.69 -9.20 -5.69
CA PRO A 234 -6.44 -8.63 -6.18
C PRO A 234 -6.14 -9.14 -7.58
N ILE A 235 -5.46 -8.32 -8.37
CA ILE A 235 -4.96 -8.70 -9.70
C ILE A 235 -3.49 -8.99 -9.59
N GLN A 236 -3.07 -10.05 -10.24
CA GLN A 236 -1.69 -10.42 -10.40
C GLN A 236 -1.43 -10.89 -11.83
N ARG A 237 -0.44 -10.32 -12.48
CA ARG A 237 -0.07 -10.66 -13.86
C ARG A 237 1.32 -10.22 -14.23
N GLU A 238 1.86 -10.85 -15.23
CA GLU A 238 3.06 -10.39 -15.93
C GLU A 238 2.68 -9.28 -16.93
N THR A 239 3.60 -8.35 -17.17
CA THR A 239 3.41 -7.20 -18.04
C THR A 239 4.75 -6.67 -18.52
N MET A 240 4.73 -5.67 -19.41
CA MET A 240 5.89 -4.89 -19.81
C MET A 240 5.76 -3.46 -19.27
N ILE A 241 6.78 -2.96 -18.62
CA ILE A 241 6.84 -1.58 -18.14
C ILE A 241 8.14 -0.96 -18.63
N ASP A 242 8.04 0.16 -19.34
CA ASP A 242 9.17 0.87 -19.95
C ASP A 242 10.07 -0.04 -20.81
N GLY A 243 9.46 -1.05 -21.47
CA GLY A 243 10.16 -2.00 -22.33
C GLY A 243 10.85 -3.16 -21.60
N HIS A 244 10.70 -3.26 -20.28
CA HIS A 244 11.25 -4.33 -19.45
C HIS A 244 10.15 -5.28 -18.96
N PRO A 245 10.42 -6.59 -18.87
CA PRO A 245 9.48 -7.53 -18.29
C PRO A 245 9.30 -7.24 -16.80
N ALA A 246 8.05 -7.24 -16.38
CA ALA A 246 7.69 -6.94 -14.99
C ALA A 246 6.50 -7.80 -14.53
N ALA A 247 6.43 -8.02 -13.23
CA ALA A 247 5.25 -8.60 -12.60
C ALA A 247 4.51 -7.52 -11.80
N LEU A 248 3.20 -7.51 -11.94
CA LEU A 248 2.29 -6.55 -11.33
C LEU A 248 1.42 -7.25 -10.30
N PHE A 249 1.26 -6.61 -9.13
CA PHE A 249 0.24 -6.95 -8.13
C PHE A 249 -0.56 -5.70 -7.80
N ILE A 250 -1.88 -5.80 -7.80
CA ILE A 250 -2.79 -4.72 -7.46
C ILE A 250 -3.72 -5.19 -6.35
N GLY A 251 -3.73 -4.48 -5.23
CA GLY A 251 -4.56 -4.79 -4.08
C GLY A 251 -5.22 -3.56 -3.47
N ALA A 252 -6.38 -3.76 -2.83
CA ALA A 252 -7.16 -2.68 -2.25
C ALA A 252 -6.58 -2.20 -0.91
N ILE A 253 -6.59 -0.89 -0.68
CA ILE A 253 -6.46 -0.28 0.64
C ILE A 253 -7.86 -0.14 1.21
N LYS A 254 -8.08 -0.66 2.43
CA LYS A 254 -9.37 -0.61 3.11
C LYS A 254 -9.32 0.36 4.28
N ASN A 255 -10.46 1.01 4.54
CA ASN A 255 -10.63 1.80 5.76
C ASN A 255 -10.87 0.88 6.98
N TYR A 256 -11.02 1.47 8.18
CA TYR A 256 -11.19 0.73 9.43
C TYR A 256 -12.47 -0.14 9.49
N VAL A 257 -13.47 0.15 8.66
CA VAL A 257 -14.71 -0.66 8.55
C VAL A 257 -14.65 -1.69 7.41
N GLY A 258 -13.51 -1.81 6.71
CA GLY A 258 -13.29 -2.79 5.65
C GLY A 258 -13.74 -2.34 4.26
N GLU A 259 -14.18 -1.09 4.07
CA GLU A 259 -14.53 -0.54 2.76
C GLU A 259 -13.27 -0.15 1.98
N PRO A 260 -13.20 -0.42 0.67
CA PRO A 260 -12.07 0.00 -0.16
C PRO A 260 -12.07 1.53 -0.36
N VAL A 261 -10.95 2.17 -0.05
CA VAL A 261 -10.75 3.63 -0.17
C VAL A 261 -9.56 3.98 -1.06
N GLY A 262 -8.83 2.99 -1.51
CA GLY A 262 -7.66 3.15 -2.38
C GLY A 262 -7.11 1.83 -2.87
N ILE A 263 -6.01 1.93 -3.61
CA ILE A 263 -5.32 0.80 -4.24
C ILE A 263 -3.83 1.00 -4.11
N VAL A 264 -3.10 -0.09 -3.88
CA VAL A 264 -1.65 -0.20 -4.07
C VAL A 264 -1.38 -1.01 -5.33
N GLU A 265 -0.60 -0.46 -6.24
CA GLU A 265 0.03 -1.18 -7.34
C GLU A 265 1.49 -1.45 -6.97
N ILE A 266 1.90 -2.70 -7.07
CA ILE A 266 3.30 -3.13 -6.88
C ILE A 266 3.83 -3.60 -8.21
N VAL A 267 4.99 -3.11 -8.57
CA VAL A 267 5.72 -3.47 -9.79
C VAL A 267 7.06 -4.07 -9.40
N LYS A 268 7.36 -5.23 -9.95
CA LYS A 268 8.65 -5.89 -9.80
C LYS A 268 9.25 -6.17 -11.16
N ASP A 269 10.44 -5.67 -11.40
CA ASP A 269 11.25 -6.04 -12.57
C ASP A 269 11.58 -7.53 -12.52
N THR A 270 11.26 -8.25 -13.59
CA THR A 270 11.49 -9.71 -13.71
C THR A 270 12.61 -10.04 -14.67
N THR A 271 13.35 -9.06 -15.20
CA THR A 271 14.45 -9.27 -16.16
C THR A 271 15.47 -10.29 -15.65
N ALA A 272 15.87 -10.21 -14.38
CA ALA A 272 16.80 -11.14 -13.78
C ALA A 272 16.24 -12.57 -13.69
N TYR A 273 14.92 -12.72 -13.46
CA TYR A 273 14.25 -14.02 -13.42
C TYR A 273 14.20 -14.67 -14.81
N GLU A 274 13.89 -13.87 -15.85
CA GLU A 274 13.87 -14.37 -17.23
C GLU A 274 15.27 -14.72 -17.71
N ALA A 275 16.29 -13.93 -17.41
CA ALA A 275 17.68 -14.23 -17.72
C ALA A 275 18.15 -15.53 -17.03
N ALA A 276 17.81 -15.74 -15.76
CA ALA A 276 18.15 -16.96 -15.04
C ALA A 276 17.44 -18.19 -15.64
N ALA A 277 16.18 -18.05 -16.04
CA ALA A 277 15.45 -19.11 -16.73
C ALA A 277 16.07 -19.44 -18.10
N ALA A 278 16.48 -18.43 -18.87
CA ALA A 278 17.15 -18.63 -20.15
C ALA A 278 18.52 -19.32 -20.02
N LEU A 279 19.31 -18.95 -19.01
CA LEU A 279 20.62 -19.59 -18.74
C LEU A 279 20.48 -21.06 -18.34
N SER A 280 19.43 -21.43 -17.60
CA SER A 280 19.21 -22.83 -17.23
C SER A 280 18.89 -23.73 -18.42
N LEU A 281 18.34 -23.16 -19.51
CA LEU A 281 18.10 -23.85 -20.78
C LEU A 281 19.38 -24.19 -21.55
N ILE A 282 20.46 -23.43 -21.37
CA ILE A 282 21.73 -23.64 -22.05
C ILE A 282 22.55 -24.75 -21.38
N HIS A 283 22.30 -25.02 -20.11
CA HIS A 283 23.02 -26.04 -19.33
C HIS A 283 22.35 -27.44 -19.33
N ILE A 284 21.21 -27.58 -19.98
CA ILE A 284 20.52 -28.86 -20.21
C ILE A 284 20.89 -29.43 -21.62
#